data_c0f2e5258b4c251cee78a5d76142030f
#
_entry.id   c0f2e5258b4c251cee78a5d76142030f
#
_cell.length_a   1.000
_cell.length_b   1.000
_cell.length_c   1.000
_cell.angle_alpha   90.00
_cell.angle_beta   90.00
_cell.angle_gamma   90.00
#
_symmetry.space_group_name_H-M   'P 1'
#
loop_
_entity.id
_entity.type
_entity.pdbx_description
1 polymer ?
#
loop_
_entity_poly.entity_id
_entity_poly.type
_entity_poly.pdbx_seq_one_letter_code
_entity_poly.pdbx_strand_id
1 'polypeptide(L)'
;MKRVVIHTDGSCLGNPGPGGWAAVLCLENAEYRRELSGGFALTTNNRMEIIAVLEGLSALREPCEVALFADSQYVCNAVEKKWLHGWHAKNWVKPDKKPVKNADLWQKLLPLLSRHTVRFHWLLGHAGHEENERCDELARLCAARVDLPPDMGYVREEVWQG
;
A
#
# COMPACT_ATOMS: atom_id res chain seq x y z
N MET A 1 -20.36 5.78 -11.18
CA MET A 1 -19.40 5.52 -10.07
C MET A 1 -18.84 6.84 -9.56
N LYS A 2 -18.67 6.93 -8.26
CA LYS A 2 -17.97 8.06 -7.66
C LYS A 2 -16.51 8.05 -8.03
N ARG A 3 -15.95 9.23 -8.21
CA ARG A 3 -14.54 9.42 -8.50
C ARG A 3 -13.81 9.84 -7.23
N VAL A 4 -12.77 9.09 -6.91
CA VAL A 4 -11.98 9.29 -5.69
C VAL A 4 -10.52 9.43 -6.07
N VAL A 5 -9.82 10.35 -5.42
CA VAL A 5 -8.36 10.47 -5.52
C VAL A 5 -7.78 9.96 -4.21
N ILE A 6 -6.85 9.03 -4.29
CA ILE A 6 -6.15 8.49 -3.12
C ILE A 6 -4.67 8.74 -3.27
N HIS A 7 -4.06 9.29 -2.24
CA HIS A 7 -2.61 9.40 -2.11
C HIS A 7 -2.15 8.43 -1.04
N THR A 8 -1.06 7.72 -1.27
CA THR A 8 -0.54 6.73 -0.33
C THR A 8 0.95 6.88 -0.15
N ASP A 9 1.44 6.47 1.03
CA ASP A 9 2.87 6.40 1.31
C ASP A 9 3.14 5.40 2.42
N GLY A 10 4.37 4.89 2.43
CA GLY A 10 4.89 4.03 3.47
C GLY A 10 6.28 4.47 3.88
N SER A 11 6.62 4.27 5.14
CA SER A 11 7.91 4.66 5.69
C SER A 11 8.36 3.61 6.69
N CYS A 12 9.67 3.36 6.75
CA CYS A 12 10.22 2.40 7.69
C CYS A 12 11.49 2.98 8.30
N LEU A 13 11.58 2.94 9.64
CA LEU A 13 12.75 3.39 10.39
C LEU A 13 13.75 2.22 10.44
N GLY A 14 14.68 2.19 9.46
CA GLY A 14 15.43 0.99 9.17
C GLY A 14 14.56 0.05 8.32
N ASN A 15 15.16 -0.81 7.53
CA ASN A 15 14.43 -1.68 6.61
C ASN A 15 15.06 -3.08 6.63
N PRO A 16 14.56 -4.03 7.47
CA PRO A 16 13.35 -3.96 8.28
C PRO A 16 13.48 -3.12 9.56
N GLY A 17 12.33 -2.73 10.09
CA GLY A 17 12.26 -1.95 11.31
C GLY A 17 10.83 -1.50 11.59
N PRO A 18 10.62 -0.57 12.55
CA PRO A 18 9.29 0.00 12.75
C PRO A 18 8.85 0.75 11.52
N GLY A 19 7.61 0.55 11.09
CA GLY A 19 7.09 1.16 9.88
C GLY A 19 5.73 1.80 10.09
N GLY A 20 5.41 2.75 9.21
CA GLY A 20 4.13 3.43 9.16
C GLY A 20 3.63 3.52 7.74
N TRP A 21 2.32 3.63 7.62
CA TRP A 21 1.63 3.80 6.35
C TRP A 21 0.60 4.91 6.46
N ALA A 22 0.27 5.52 5.34
CA ALA A 22 -0.77 6.55 5.31
C ALA A 22 -1.48 6.56 3.97
N ALA A 23 -2.75 6.93 4.01
CA ALA A 23 -3.57 7.14 2.84
C ALA A 23 -4.44 8.38 3.07
N VAL A 24 -4.53 9.25 2.07
CA VAL A 24 -5.43 10.39 2.07
C VAL A 24 -6.42 10.22 0.93
N LEU A 25 -7.70 10.21 1.27
CA LEU A 25 -8.80 10.01 0.33
C LEU A 25 -9.54 11.34 0.14
N CYS A 26 -9.69 11.73 -1.13
CA CYS A 26 -10.46 12.92 -1.49
C CYS A 26 -11.52 12.53 -2.50
N LEU A 27 -12.76 12.89 -2.22
CA LEU A 27 -13.83 12.69 -3.18
C LEU A 27 -13.75 13.82 -4.23
N GLU A 28 -13.70 13.46 -5.49
CA GLU A 28 -13.61 14.45 -6.57
C GLU A 28 -14.83 15.37 -6.58
N ASN A 29 -14.59 16.67 -6.70
CA ASN A 29 -15.62 17.71 -6.73
C ASN A 29 -16.45 17.83 -5.44
N ALA A 30 -15.92 17.32 -4.32
CA ALA A 30 -16.55 17.45 -3.02
C ALA A 30 -15.51 17.87 -1.97
N GLU A 31 -15.97 18.46 -0.88
CA GLU A 31 -15.07 18.87 0.21
C GLU A 31 -14.74 17.73 1.17
N TYR A 32 -15.03 16.50 0.78
CA TYR A 32 -14.76 15.34 1.61
C TYR A 32 -13.28 14.93 1.50
N ARG A 33 -12.63 14.85 2.63
CA ARG A 33 -11.25 14.44 2.74
C ARG A 33 -11.09 13.59 4.00
N ARG A 34 -10.38 12.47 3.88
CA ARG A 34 -10.15 11.58 5.01
C ARG A 34 -8.69 11.12 5.03
N GLU A 35 -8.09 11.18 6.21
CA GLU A 35 -6.73 10.66 6.44
C GLU A 35 -6.82 9.34 7.19
N LEU A 36 -6.07 8.34 6.71
CA LEU A 36 -5.90 7.05 7.37
C LEU A 36 -4.41 6.83 7.59
N SER A 37 -4.05 6.28 8.74
CA SER A 37 -2.67 5.96 9.03
C SER A 37 -2.56 4.89 10.10
N GLY A 38 -1.40 4.24 10.13
CA GLY A 38 -1.12 3.21 11.12
C GLY A 38 0.33 2.79 11.03
N GLY A 39 0.72 1.82 11.85
CA GLY A 39 2.09 1.34 11.84
C GLY A 39 2.25 -0.03 12.45
N PHE A 40 3.45 -0.58 12.31
CA PHE A 40 3.82 -1.89 12.82
C PHE A 40 5.22 -1.85 13.43
N ALA A 41 5.44 -2.68 14.45
CA ALA A 41 6.69 -2.68 15.21
C ALA A 41 7.89 -3.18 14.39
N LEU A 42 7.66 -4.15 13.50
CA LEU A 42 8.72 -4.69 12.63
C LEU A 42 8.11 -5.06 11.29
N THR A 43 8.54 -4.38 10.25
CA THR A 43 8.03 -4.54 8.91
C THR A 43 9.05 -4.03 7.89
N THR A 44 8.64 -3.89 6.63
CA THR A 44 9.49 -3.36 5.57
C THR A 44 8.82 -2.16 4.89
N ASN A 45 9.63 -1.37 4.21
CA ASN A 45 9.12 -0.24 3.44
C ASN A 45 8.09 -0.70 2.39
N ASN A 46 8.40 -1.78 1.65
CA ASN A 46 7.49 -2.28 0.63
C ASN A 46 6.15 -2.73 1.22
N ARG A 47 6.16 -3.40 2.38
CA ARG A 47 4.90 -3.79 3.02
C ARG A 47 4.08 -2.59 3.42
N MET A 48 4.71 -1.53 3.92
CA MET A 48 4.00 -0.30 4.28
C MET A 48 3.37 0.38 3.07
N GLU A 49 4.08 0.39 1.94
CA GLU A 49 3.55 0.94 0.69
C GLU A 49 2.30 0.16 0.21
N ILE A 50 2.35 -1.18 0.28
CA ILE A 50 1.21 -2.01 -0.12
C ILE A 50 0.05 -1.83 0.85
N ILE A 51 0.31 -1.83 2.15
CA ILE A 51 -0.74 -1.69 3.17
C ILE A 51 -1.45 -0.34 3.04
N ALA A 52 -0.73 0.73 2.72
CA ALA A 52 -1.34 2.03 2.48
C ALA A 52 -2.40 1.95 1.37
N VAL A 53 -2.09 1.24 0.29
CA VAL A 53 -3.04 1.03 -0.82
C VAL A 53 -4.23 0.19 -0.36
N LEU A 54 -3.97 -0.92 0.34
CA LEU A 54 -5.02 -1.79 0.85
C LEU A 54 -6.00 -1.04 1.75
N GLU A 55 -5.48 -0.28 2.70
CA GLU A 55 -6.30 0.46 3.64
C GLU A 55 -7.09 1.58 2.95
N GLY A 56 -6.46 2.27 2.01
CA GLY A 56 -7.13 3.31 1.24
C GLY A 56 -8.31 2.76 0.43
N LEU A 57 -8.10 1.68 -0.31
CA LEU A 57 -9.15 1.07 -1.11
C LEU A 57 -10.22 0.40 -0.25
N SER A 58 -9.82 -0.21 0.86
CA SER A 58 -10.77 -0.87 1.78
C SER A 58 -11.70 0.10 2.47
N ALA A 59 -11.33 1.37 2.58
CA ALA A 59 -12.16 2.39 3.19
C ALA A 59 -13.35 2.81 2.31
N LEU A 60 -13.32 2.46 1.03
CA LEU A 60 -14.40 2.81 0.09
C LEU A 60 -15.57 1.84 0.27
N ARG A 61 -16.77 2.38 0.47
CA ARG A 61 -17.96 1.59 0.78
C ARG A 61 -18.70 1.05 -0.45
N GLU A 62 -18.41 1.61 -1.61
CA GLU A 62 -19.05 1.21 -2.87
C GLU A 62 -18.01 1.20 -3.97
N PRO A 63 -18.27 0.52 -5.10
CA PRO A 63 -17.35 0.57 -6.23
C PRO A 63 -17.11 2.01 -6.69
N CYS A 64 -15.85 2.35 -6.84
CA CYS A 64 -15.42 3.71 -7.21
C CYS A 64 -14.44 3.67 -8.38
N GLU A 65 -14.35 4.79 -9.07
CA GLU A 65 -13.29 5.05 -10.02
C GLU A 65 -12.19 5.81 -9.28
N VAL A 66 -11.01 5.21 -9.15
CA VAL A 66 -9.95 5.70 -8.28
C VAL A 66 -8.72 6.10 -9.08
N ALA A 67 -8.24 7.31 -8.86
CA ALA A 67 -6.91 7.73 -9.25
C ALA A 67 -6.02 7.63 -8.02
N LEU A 68 -5.07 6.71 -8.03
CA LEU A 68 -4.20 6.46 -6.89
C LEU A 68 -2.78 6.91 -7.17
N PHE A 69 -2.28 7.80 -6.33
CA PHE A 69 -0.95 8.41 -6.49
C PHE A 69 -0.02 7.86 -5.42
N ALA A 70 1.10 7.28 -5.84
CA ALA A 70 2.11 6.71 -4.96
C ALA A 70 3.51 6.95 -5.51
N ASP A 71 4.49 7.05 -4.65
CA ASP A 71 5.89 7.19 -5.06
C ASP A 71 6.63 5.85 -5.14
N SER A 72 5.95 4.75 -4.83
CA SER A 72 6.52 3.41 -4.91
C SER A 72 6.40 2.85 -6.32
N GLN A 73 7.52 2.77 -7.04
CA GLN A 73 7.56 2.09 -8.33
C GLN A 73 7.19 0.62 -8.21
N TYR A 74 7.61 -0.02 -7.13
CA TYR A 74 7.32 -1.42 -6.86
C TYR A 74 5.83 -1.70 -6.87
N VAL A 75 5.05 -0.90 -6.14
CA VAL A 75 3.60 -1.08 -6.06
C VAL A 75 2.92 -0.73 -7.39
N CYS A 76 3.27 0.41 -7.97
CA CYS A 76 2.67 0.84 -9.23
C CYS A 76 2.94 -0.16 -10.35
N ASN A 77 4.16 -0.67 -10.46
CA ASN A 77 4.52 -1.63 -11.50
C ASN A 77 3.85 -2.98 -11.28
N ALA A 78 3.71 -3.43 -10.03
CA ALA A 78 3.06 -4.70 -9.75
C ALA A 78 1.64 -4.74 -10.29
N VAL A 79 0.94 -3.61 -10.24
CA VAL A 79 -0.43 -3.49 -10.74
C VAL A 79 -0.46 -3.15 -12.23
N GLU A 80 0.20 -2.08 -12.64
CA GLU A 80 0.10 -1.57 -14.01
C GLU A 80 0.80 -2.46 -15.04
N LYS A 81 1.87 -3.15 -14.65
CA LYS A 81 2.55 -4.13 -15.50
C LYS A 81 2.00 -5.53 -15.35
N LYS A 82 0.90 -5.68 -14.60
CA LYS A 82 0.17 -6.93 -14.39
C LYS A 82 1.01 -8.06 -13.77
N TRP A 83 2.00 -7.73 -12.96
CA TRP A 83 2.78 -8.73 -12.23
C TRP A 83 1.89 -9.55 -11.29
N LEU A 84 0.89 -8.90 -10.67
CA LEU A 84 -0.04 -9.58 -9.76
C LEU A 84 -0.80 -10.70 -10.45
N HIS A 85 -1.25 -10.47 -11.67
CA HIS A 85 -1.99 -11.49 -12.44
C HIS A 85 -1.09 -12.68 -12.77
N GLY A 86 0.17 -12.43 -13.12
CA GLY A 86 1.14 -13.47 -13.37
C GLY A 86 1.44 -14.31 -12.13
N TRP A 87 1.64 -13.65 -10.99
CA TRP A 87 1.88 -14.33 -9.73
C TRP A 87 0.65 -15.17 -9.30
N HIS A 88 -0.53 -14.59 -9.44
CA HIS A 88 -1.78 -15.30 -9.12
C HIS A 88 -1.93 -16.58 -9.99
N ALA A 89 -1.66 -16.47 -11.28
CA ALA A 89 -1.75 -17.62 -12.21
C ALA A 89 -0.77 -18.73 -11.85
N LYS A 90 0.33 -18.41 -11.16
CA LYS A 90 1.35 -19.39 -10.74
C LYS A 90 1.28 -19.71 -9.26
N ASN A 91 0.14 -19.48 -8.63
CA ASN A 91 -0.12 -19.75 -7.21
C ASN A 91 0.90 -19.11 -6.27
N TRP A 92 1.37 -17.89 -6.63
CA TRP A 92 2.27 -17.07 -5.80
C TRP A 92 3.64 -17.72 -5.56
N VAL A 93 4.08 -18.52 -6.53
CA VAL A 93 5.38 -19.17 -6.51
C VAL A 93 6.21 -18.66 -7.70
N LYS A 94 7.46 -18.28 -7.43
CA LYS A 94 8.38 -17.84 -8.48
C LYS A 94 8.98 -19.03 -9.24
N PRO A 95 9.62 -18.78 -10.41
CA PRO A 95 10.28 -19.86 -11.17
C PRO A 95 11.33 -20.65 -10.36
N ASP A 96 11.99 -20.02 -9.40
CA ASP A 96 12.95 -20.67 -8.51
C ASP A 96 12.29 -21.47 -7.38
N LYS A 97 10.96 -21.60 -7.41
CA LYS A 97 10.11 -22.29 -6.44
C LYS A 97 10.01 -21.60 -5.06
N LYS A 98 10.57 -20.40 -4.93
CA LYS A 98 10.41 -19.59 -3.71
C LYS A 98 9.09 -18.83 -3.77
N PRO A 99 8.46 -18.56 -2.60
CA PRO A 99 7.22 -17.79 -2.60
C PRO A 99 7.47 -16.34 -3.06
N VAL A 100 6.47 -15.76 -3.70
CA VAL A 100 6.47 -14.33 -4.03
C VAL A 100 6.46 -13.53 -2.73
N LYS A 101 7.36 -12.55 -2.59
CA LYS A 101 7.39 -11.69 -1.42
C LYS A 101 6.09 -10.89 -1.29
N ASN A 102 5.63 -10.73 -0.06
CA ASN A 102 4.44 -9.96 0.26
C ASN A 102 3.15 -10.55 -0.34
N ALA A 103 3.18 -11.85 -0.66
CA ALA A 103 2.03 -12.52 -1.29
C ALA A 103 0.76 -12.39 -0.47
N ASP A 104 0.85 -12.40 0.86
CA ASP A 104 -0.31 -12.20 1.73
C ASP A 104 -1.02 -10.88 1.45
N LEU A 105 -0.26 -9.82 1.21
CA LEU A 105 -0.80 -8.49 0.92
C LEU A 105 -1.32 -8.40 -0.52
N TRP A 106 -0.55 -8.92 -1.47
CA TRP A 106 -0.96 -8.91 -2.86
C TRP A 106 -2.27 -9.67 -3.10
N GLN A 107 -2.44 -10.79 -2.39
CA GLN A 107 -3.69 -11.57 -2.46
C GLN A 107 -4.90 -10.77 -1.96
N LYS A 108 -4.70 -9.91 -0.97
CA LYS A 108 -5.76 -9.04 -0.48
C LYS A 108 -6.06 -7.89 -1.44
N LEU A 109 -5.09 -7.48 -2.23
CA LEU A 109 -5.25 -6.38 -3.18
C LEU A 109 -6.09 -6.77 -4.39
N LEU A 110 -5.95 -8.01 -4.89
CA LEU A 110 -6.65 -8.44 -6.09
C LEU A 110 -8.18 -8.23 -6.04
N PRO A 111 -8.90 -8.64 -4.98
CA PRO A 111 -10.34 -8.39 -4.91
C PRO A 111 -10.70 -6.92 -4.93
N LEU A 112 -9.88 -6.07 -4.33
CA LEU A 112 -10.10 -4.63 -4.33
C LEU A 112 -9.94 -4.03 -5.72
N LEU A 113 -8.96 -4.51 -6.48
CA LEU A 113 -8.77 -4.08 -7.87
C LEU A 113 -9.90 -4.55 -8.78
N SER A 114 -10.54 -5.68 -8.46
CA SER A 114 -11.72 -6.15 -9.18
C SER A 114 -12.97 -5.33 -8.84
N ARG A 115 -13.07 -4.90 -7.58
CA ARG A 115 -14.23 -4.13 -7.09
C ARG A 115 -14.25 -2.71 -7.62
N HIS A 116 -13.07 -2.08 -7.68
CA HIS A 116 -12.92 -0.69 -8.10
C HIS A 116 -12.21 -0.60 -9.45
N THR A 117 -12.41 0.51 -10.15
CA THR A 117 -11.60 0.82 -11.34
C THR A 117 -10.47 1.71 -10.87
N VAL A 118 -9.27 1.16 -10.75
CA VAL A 118 -8.13 1.86 -10.15
C VAL A 118 -7.04 2.09 -11.18
N ARG A 119 -6.59 3.33 -11.32
CA ARG A 119 -5.40 3.67 -12.07
C ARG A 119 -4.32 4.15 -11.12
N PHE A 120 -3.15 3.55 -11.23
CA PHE A 120 -1.99 3.93 -10.43
C PHE A 120 -1.15 4.94 -11.18
N HIS A 121 -0.79 6.02 -10.48
CA HIS A 121 0.08 7.07 -11.00
C HIS A 121 1.32 7.13 -10.13
N TRP A 122 2.46 6.84 -10.71
CA TRP A 122 3.72 6.93 -9.98
C TRP A 122 4.19 8.38 -9.94
N LEU A 123 4.53 8.84 -8.73
CA LEU A 123 5.09 10.17 -8.51
C LEU A 123 6.58 10.08 -8.24
N LEU A 124 7.36 10.88 -8.95
CA LEU A 124 8.80 10.97 -8.74
C LEU A 124 9.05 11.99 -7.62
N GLY A 125 9.23 11.49 -6.38
CA GLY A 125 9.43 12.32 -5.22
C GLY A 125 8.15 12.95 -4.69
N HIS A 126 8.27 13.73 -3.62
CA HIS A 126 7.13 14.33 -2.92
C HIS A 126 6.97 15.82 -3.20
N ALA A 127 7.99 16.48 -3.74
CA ALA A 127 8.00 17.93 -3.92
C ALA A 127 6.86 18.41 -4.82
N GLY A 128 6.06 19.35 -4.36
CA GLY A 128 4.96 19.92 -5.11
C GLY A 128 3.67 19.10 -5.06
N HIS A 129 3.66 17.98 -4.32
CA HIS A 129 2.47 17.13 -4.15
C HIS A 129 2.03 17.16 -2.70
N GLU A 130 1.18 18.12 -2.37
CA GLU A 130 0.76 18.41 -0.99
C GLU A 130 0.23 17.19 -0.24
N GLU A 131 -0.67 16.42 -0.88
CA GLU A 131 -1.24 15.26 -0.20
C GLU A 131 -0.24 14.11 -0.04
N ASN A 132 0.70 13.97 -0.97
CA ASN A 132 1.76 12.97 -0.81
C ASN A 132 2.74 13.37 0.28
N GLU A 133 3.04 14.67 0.41
CA GLU A 133 3.84 15.16 1.53
C GLU A 133 3.15 14.91 2.88
N ARG A 134 1.81 15.05 2.91
CA ARG A 134 1.05 14.75 4.11
C ARG A 134 1.08 13.26 4.43
N CYS A 135 0.97 12.39 3.42
CA CYS A 135 1.10 10.94 3.62
C CYS A 135 2.47 10.58 4.18
N ASP A 136 3.54 11.17 3.64
CA ASP A 136 4.89 10.95 4.14
C ASP A 136 5.02 11.34 5.62
N GLU A 137 4.50 12.52 5.98
CA GLU A 137 4.51 12.98 7.36
C GLU A 137 3.76 12.02 8.28
N LEU A 138 2.53 11.63 7.92
CA LEU A 138 1.72 10.70 8.71
C LEU A 138 2.40 9.34 8.86
N ALA A 139 2.96 8.81 7.78
CA ALA A 139 3.64 7.51 7.81
C ALA A 139 4.86 7.55 8.74
N ARG A 140 5.66 8.61 8.66
CA ARG A 140 6.83 8.76 9.53
C ARG A 140 6.42 8.91 10.99
N LEU A 141 5.38 9.67 11.28
CA LEU A 141 4.88 9.84 12.64
C LEU A 141 4.39 8.50 13.20
N CYS A 142 3.69 7.70 12.40
CA CYS A 142 3.24 6.37 12.84
C CYS A 142 4.41 5.43 13.10
N ALA A 143 5.42 5.43 12.23
CA ALA A 143 6.61 4.59 12.40
C ALA A 143 7.37 4.90 13.69
N ALA A 144 7.29 6.13 14.16
CA ALA A 144 7.99 6.58 15.38
C ALA A 144 7.22 6.30 16.67
N ARG A 145 5.99 5.78 16.60
CA ARG A 145 5.19 5.47 17.79
C ARG A 145 5.79 4.33 18.58
N VAL A 146 5.57 4.35 19.91
CA VAL A 146 5.79 3.17 20.77
C VAL A 146 4.52 2.34 20.73
N ASP A 147 4.56 1.10 21.22
CA ASP A 147 3.38 0.22 21.31
C ASP A 147 2.73 -0.12 19.96
N LEU A 148 3.54 -0.22 18.91
CA LEU A 148 3.03 -0.64 17.61
C LEU A 148 2.75 -2.14 17.59
N PRO A 149 1.67 -2.59 16.91
CA PRO A 149 1.38 -4.01 16.78
C PRO A 149 2.38 -4.70 15.86
N PRO A 150 2.50 -6.03 15.94
CA PRO A 150 3.35 -6.79 15.01
C PRO A 150 2.70 -6.86 13.63
N ASP A 151 3.54 -6.86 12.58
CA ASP A 151 3.11 -7.20 11.23
C ASP A 151 3.19 -8.71 11.10
N MET A 152 2.09 -9.39 11.33
CA MET A 152 2.06 -10.86 11.40
C MET A 152 2.39 -11.51 10.06
N GLY A 153 2.03 -10.87 8.96
CA GLY A 153 2.37 -11.37 7.62
C GLY A 153 3.87 -11.35 7.38
N TYR A 154 4.55 -10.31 7.84
CA TYR A 154 6.01 -10.22 7.76
C TYR A 154 6.67 -11.30 8.64
N VAL A 155 6.20 -11.47 9.86
CA VAL A 155 6.73 -12.48 10.78
C VAL A 155 6.60 -13.88 10.18
N ARG A 156 5.44 -14.22 9.61
CA ARG A 156 5.21 -15.52 8.97
C ARG A 156 6.12 -15.73 7.77
N GLU A 157 6.30 -14.71 6.95
CA GLU A 157 7.16 -14.77 5.77
C GLU A 157 8.60 -15.06 6.15
N GLU A 158 9.11 -14.39 7.19
CA GLU A 158 10.48 -14.60 7.68
C GLU A 158 10.67 -16.03 8.22
N VAL A 159 9.69 -16.57 8.94
CA VAL A 159 9.75 -17.94 9.45
C VAL A 159 9.79 -18.95 8.31
N TRP A 160 9.01 -18.72 7.25
CA TRP A 160 9.00 -19.60 6.07
C TRP A 160 10.30 -19.60 5.31
N GLN A 161 10.99 -18.47 5.25
CA GLN A 161 12.24 -18.31 4.51
C GLN A 161 13.48 -18.67 5.33
N GLY A 162 13.29 -18.84 6.63
CA GLY A 162 14.34 -19.25 7.56
C GLY A 162 14.62 -20.74 7.47
#